data_260af14d5ccfa9f73f64a1bc4aaa0616
#
_entry.id   260af14d5ccfa9f73f64a1bc4aaa0616
#
_cell.length_a   1.000
_cell.length_b   1.000
_cell.length_c   1.000
_cell.angle_alpha   90.00
_cell.angle_beta   90.00
_cell.angle_gamma   90.00
#
_symmetry.space_group_name_H-M   'P 1'
#
loop_
_entity.id
_entity.type
_entity.pdbx_description
1 polymer ?
#
loop_
_entity_poly.entity_id
_entity_poly.type
_entity_poly.pdbx_seq_one_letter_code
_entity_poly.pdbx_strand_id
1 'polypeptide(L)'
;QLPLGLQDQAVMAEYKGLTQLNNQSYHQLAITFKQEGGGEDFQDQFYYWIHSLRFEIDYMAYSYHTNGGGTRFRVGKNKQQVKGLLFQDFDNYKPKQHPSPLDSLAILWEQQNLEWLSAIENRAIEVYRD
;
A
#
# COMPACT_ATOMS: atom_id res chain seq x y z
N GLN A 1 21.33 -4.21 7.95
CA GLN A 1 21.80 -2.84 8.05
C GLN A 1 20.97 -1.94 7.15
N LEU A 2 20.45 -0.87 7.72
CA LEU A 2 19.58 0.02 6.98
C LEU A 2 20.36 0.96 6.07
N PRO A 3 19.82 1.33 4.90
CA PRO A 3 20.39 2.38 4.08
C PRO A 3 20.48 3.69 4.83
N LEU A 4 21.38 4.55 4.39
CA LEU A 4 21.66 5.80 5.09
C LEU A 4 20.41 6.64 5.34
N GLY A 5 19.52 6.76 4.39
CA GLY A 5 18.32 7.60 4.54
C GLY A 5 17.28 7.05 5.50
N LEU A 6 17.38 5.80 5.90
CA LEU A 6 16.41 5.17 6.79
C LEU A 6 16.86 5.11 8.24
N GLN A 7 18.08 5.52 8.55
CA GLN A 7 18.61 5.44 9.91
C GLN A 7 17.85 6.35 10.88
N ASP A 8 17.26 7.42 10.36
CA ASP A 8 16.54 8.40 11.17
C ASP A 8 15.04 8.17 11.20
N GLN A 9 14.58 7.05 10.65
CA GLN A 9 13.16 6.72 10.62
C GLN A 9 12.89 5.51 11.49
N ALA A 10 11.90 5.63 12.35
CA ALA A 10 11.36 4.49 13.06
C ALA A 10 10.32 3.81 12.16
N VAL A 11 10.47 2.52 11.96
CA VAL A 11 9.53 1.73 11.17
C VAL A 11 8.75 0.84 12.11
N MET A 12 7.44 0.95 12.06
CA MET A 12 6.55 0.11 12.85
C MET A 12 5.69 -0.70 11.91
N ALA A 13 5.72 -2.02 12.09
CA ALA A 13 4.90 -2.92 11.29
C ALA A 13 3.95 -3.65 12.22
N GLU A 14 2.68 -3.68 11.84
CA GLU A 14 1.64 -4.33 12.64
C GLU A 14 0.81 -5.23 11.76
N TYR A 15 0.74 -6.51 12.14
CA TYR A 15 -0.12 -7.46 11.45
C TYR A 15 -1.55 -7.28 11.94
N LYS A 16 -2.49 -7.07 11.00
CA LYS A 16 -3.88 -6.78 11.31
C LYS A 16 -4.82 -7.97 11.13
N GLY A 17 -4.29 -9.13 10.79
CA GLY A 17 -5.09 -10.33 10.62
C GLY A 17 -5.54 -10.58 9.19
N LEU A 18 -6.37 -11.59 9.05
CA LEU A 18 -6.93 -11.99 7.76
C LEU A 18 -8.23 -11.23 7.50
N THR A 19 -8.46 -10.93 6.24
CA THR A 19 -9.74 -10.41 5.78
C THR A 19 -10.06 -11.00 4.42
N GLN A 20 -11.31 -10.84 4.00
CA GLN A 20 -11.72 -11.27 2.67
C GLN A 20 -12.03 -10.06 1.82
N LEU A 21 -11.46 -10.06 0.63
CA LEU A 21 -11.71 -9.07 -0.40
C LEU A 21 -11.94 -9.82 -1.70
N ASN A 22 -13.00 -9.49 -2.40
CA ASN A 22 -13.29 -10.08 -3.70
C ASN A 22 -13.27 -11.61 -3.62
N ASN A 23 -13.83 -12.16 -2.56
CA ASN A 23 -13.91 -13.61 -2.31
C ASN A 23 -12.58 -14.32 -2.15
N GLN A 24 -11.53 -13.60 -1.78
CA GLN A 24 -10.21 -14.17 -1.52
C GLN A 24 -9.70 -13.69 -0.17
N SER A 25 -8.82 -14.49 0.44
CA SER A 25 -8.27 -14.19 1.75
C SER A 25 -6.96 -13.42 1.64
N TYR A 26 -6.84 -12.40 2.47
CA TYR A 26 -5.68 -11.52 2.50
C TYR A 26 -5.17 -11.30 3.90
N HIS A 27 -3.85 -11.34 4.04
CA HIS A 27 -3.19 -10.84 5.23
C HIS A 27 -3.12 -9.33 5.17
N GLN A 28 -3.41 -8.67 6.28
CA GLN A 28 -3.37 -7.21 6.36
C GLN A 28 -2.15 -6.78 7.16
N LEU A 29 -1.38 -5.86 6.61
CA LEU A 29 -0.16 -5.37 7.25
C LEU A 29 -0.16 -3.85 7.20
N ALA A 30 -0.08 -3.22 8.38
CA ALA A 30 0.03 -1.77 8.50
C ALA A 30 1.49 -1.41 8.77
N ILE A 31 2.02 -0.46 8.00
CA ILE A 31 3.38 0.01 8.17
C ILE A 31 3.35 1.52 8.37
N THR A 32 4.00 1.97 9.42
CA THR A 32 4.13 3.38 9.75
C THR A 32 5.59 3.76 9.79
N PHE A 33 5.94 4.81 9.05
CA PHE A 33 7.25 5.42 9.10
C PHE A 33 7.14 6.72 9.88
N LYS A 34 7.88 6.81 10.97
CA LYS A 34 7.89 8.01 11.80
C LYS A 34 9.23 8.70 11.67
N GLN A 35 9.23 9.94 11.23
CA GLN A 35 10.44 10.73 11.16
C GLN A 35 10.73 11.36 12.50
N GLU A 36 11.96 11.20 12.98
CA GLU A 36 12.41 11.83 14.20
C GLU A 36 12.95 13.24 13.92
N GLY A 37 12.80 14.11 14.90
CA GLY A 37 13.54 15.35 14.98
C GLY A 37 12.95 16.53 14.26
N GLY A 38 11.79 16.39 13.69
CA GLY A 38 11.21 17.54 13.03
C GLY A 38 10.06 18.11 13.81
N GLY A 39 10.00 18.68 14.80
CA GLY A 39 8.94 19.36 15.50
C GLY A 39 7.49 19.00 15.18
N GLU A 40 7.25 18.26 14.13
CA GLU A 40 5.94 17.74 13.76
C GLU A 40 6.03 16.26 13.54
N ASP A 41 4.99 15.55 13.97
CA ASP A 41 4.90 14.11 13.78
C ASP A 41 4.49 13.81 12.35
N PHE A 42 5.47 13.67 11.49
CA PHE A 42 5.23 13.13 10.16
C PHE A 42 5.16 11.63 10.24
N GLN A 43 4.01 11.11 9.86
CA GLN A 43 3.84 9.67 9.73
C GLN A 43 3.39 9.36 8.32
N ASP A 44 4.24 8.68 7.57
CA ASP A 44 3.84 8.06 6.33
C ASP A 44 3.31 6.70 6.66
N GLN A 45 2.07 6.45 6.27
CA GLN A 45 1.39 5.20 6.57
C GLN A 45 1.12 4.44 5.30
N PHE A 46 1.42 3.14 5.35
CA PHE A 46 1.11 2.21 4.27
C PHE A 46 0.28 1.07 4.83
N TYR A 47 -0.60 0.54 4.02
CA TYR A 47 -1.42 -0.60 4.37
C TYR A 47 -1.39 -1.57 3.20
N TYR A 48 -1.08 -2.84 3.47
CA TYR A 48 -0.94 -3.85 2.43
C TYR A 48 -1.92 -4.97 2.63
N TRP A 49 -2.50 -5.45 1.54
CA TRP A 49 -3.30 -6.67 1.52
C TRP A 49 -2.55 -7.69 0.69
N ILE A 50 -2.03 -8.70 1.37
CA ILE A 50 -1.15 -9.72 0.81
C ILE A 50 -1.94 -11.00 0.65
N HIS A 51 -2.03 -11.51 -0.58
CA HIS A 51 -2.79 -12.72 -0.86
C HIS A 51 -2.27 -13.87 -0.02
N SER A 52 -3.18 -14.61 0.64
CA SER A 52 -2.79 -15.61 1.64
C SER A 52 -2.12 -16.84 1.05
N LEU A 53 -2.32 -17.11 -0.23
CA LEU A 53 -1.73 -18.28 -0.90
C LEU A 53 -0.55 -17.91 -1.80
N ARG A 54 -0.68 -16.82 -2.56
CA ARG A 54 0.36 -16.40 -3.50
C ARG A 54 1.42 -15.51 -2.87
N PHE A 55 1.12 -14.91 -1.70
CA PHE A 55 2.01 -13.97 -1.01
C PHE A 55 2.43 -12.81 -1.89
N GLU A 56 1.48 -12.31 -2.67
CA GLU A 56 1.64 -11.14 -3.51
C GLU A 56 0.79 -10.01 -2.99
N ILE A 57 1.28 -8.79 -3.14
CA ILE A 57 0.52 -7.60 -2.76
C ILE A 57 -0.46 -7.29 -3.87
N ASP A 58 -1.74 -7.62 -3.64
CA ASP A 58 -2.79 -7.33 -4.61
C ASP A 58 -3.36 -5.93 -4.43
N TYR A 59 -3.35 -5.43 -3.21
CA TYR A 59 -3.91 -4.12 -2.88
C TYR A 59 -2.99 -3.41 -1.92
N MET A 60 -2.91 -2.10 -2.05
CA MET A 60 -2.21 -1.27 -1.07
C MET A 60 -2.88 0.08 -0.93
N ALA A 61 -2.75 0.66 0.24
CA ALA A 61 -3.20 2.02 0.51
C ALA A 61 -2.06 2.80 1.14
N TYR A 62 -2.03 4.09 0.91
CA TYR A 62 -1.04 4.94 1.56
C TYR A 62 -1.58 6.34 1.77
N SER A 63 -1.01 7.00 2.77
CA SER A 63 -1.27 8.40 3.03
C SER A 63 -0.04 9.23 2.69
N TYR A 64 -0.28 10.46 2.29
CA TYR A 64 0.79 11.41 1.98
C TYR A 64 0.42 12.77 2.58
N HIS A 65 1.44 13.61 2.79
CA HIS A 65 1.25 14.88 3.51
C HIS A 65 1.51 16.10 2.64
N THR A 66 2.01 15.92 1.43
CA THR A 66 2.28 17.03 0.52
C THR A 66 0.96 17.58 -0.06
N ASN A 67 0.95 18.87 -0.37
CA ASN A 67 -0.21 19.51 -1.03
C ASN A 67 -1.54 19.30 -0.30
N GLY A 68 -1.51 19.45 1.03
CA GLY A 68 -2.72 19.28 1.85
C GLY A 68 -3.00 17.85 2.28
N GLY A 69 -2.21 16.91 1.81
CA GLY A 69 -2.36 15.53 2.22
C GLY A 69 -3.49 14.80 1.51
N GLY A 70 -3.52 13.49 1.71
CA GLY A 70 -4.57 12.65 1.18
C GLY A 70 -4.22 11.18 1.30
N THR A 71 -5.11 10.36 0.77
CA THR A 71 -4.92 8.90 0.73
C THR A 71 -5.14 8.39 -0.67
N ARG A 72 -4.50 7.27 -0.98
CA ARG A 72 -4.64 6.59 -2.26
C ARG A 72 -4.79 5.11 -2.03
N PHE A 73 -5.46 4.45 -2.96
CA PHE A 73 -5.63 3.01 -2.97
C PHE A 73 -5.20 2.48 -4.33
N ARG A 74 -4.41 1.42 -4.33
CA ARG A 74 -3.90 0.81 -5.57
C ARG A 74 -4.31 -0.63 -5.67
N VAL A 75 -4.76 -1.01 -6.85
CA VAL A 75 -5.13 -2.40 -7.18
C VAL A 75 -4.13 -2.93 -8.20
N GLY A 76 -3.43 -4.01 -7.83
CA GLY A 76 -2.50 -4.67 -8.73
C GLY A 76 -3.22 -5.47 -9.80
N LYS A 77 -2.69 -5.43 -11.01
CA LYS A 77 -3.23 -6.18 -12.14
C LYS A 77 -2.12 -6.51 -13.13
N ASN A 78 -2.43 -7.39 -14.10
CA ASN A 78 -1.52 -7.75 -15.19
C ASN A 78 -0.15 -8.19 -14.69
N LYS A 79 -0.12 -9.10 -13.74
CA LYS A 79 1.11 -9.53 -13.09
C LYS A 79 1.90 -10.45 -14.01
N GLN A 80 3.20 -10.19 -14.13
CA GLN A 80 4.12 -11.00 -14.90
C GLN A 80 5.44 -11.17 -14.16
N GLN A 81 5.96 -12.38 -14.18
CA GLN A 81 7.29 -12.64 -13.64
C GLN A 81 8.28 -12.81 -14.79
N VAL A 82 9.34 -12.02 -14.75
CA VAL A 82 10.42 -12.11 -15.74
C VAL A 82 11.74 -12.09 -14.99
N LYS A 83 12.47 -13.21 -15.07
CA LYS A 83 13.81 -13.35 -14.47
C LYS A 83 13.83 -13.01 -12.98
N GLY A 84 12.82 -13.48 -12.24
CA GLY A 84 12.75 -13.23 -10.80
C GLY A 84 12.21 -11.88 -10.39
N LEU A 85 11.82 -11.04 -11.34
CA LEU A 85 11.17 -9.77 -11.06
C LEU A 85 9.68 -9.90 -11.32
N LEU A 86 8.89 -9.34 -10.42
CA LEU A 86 7.46 -9.25 -10.61
C LEU A 86 7.14 -7.89 -11.21
N PHE A 87 6.59 -7.92 -12.42
CA PHE A 87 6.08 -6.73 -13.08
C PHE A 87 4.58 -6.70 -12.94
N GLN A 88 4.04 -5.58 -12.54
CA GLN A 88 2.59 -5.45 -12.51
C GLN A 88 2.17 -4.01 -12.76
N ASP A 89 0.97 -3.89 -13.28
CA ASP A 89 0.30 -2.61 -13.43
C ASP A 89 -0.53 -2.35 -12.19
N PHE A 90 -0.86 -1.10 -11.94
CA PHE A 90 -1.73 -0.71 -10.84
C PHE A 90 -2.79 0.24 -11.34
N ASP A 91 -4.01 0.05 -10.88
CA ASP A 91 -5.03 1.09 -10.94
C ASP A 91 -4.94 1.92 -9.66
N ASN A 92 -4.94 3.23 -9.80
CA ASN A 92 -4.80 4.16 -8.70
C ASN A 92 -6.13 4.86 -8.46
N TYR A 93 -6.59 4.79 -7.22
CA TYR A 93 -7.89 5.34 -6.80
C TYR A 93 -7.72 6.33 -5.67
N LYS A 94 -8.69 7.22 -5.52
CA LYS A 94 -8.79 8.10 -4.36
C LYS A 94 -10.18 7.97 -3.75
N PRO A 95 -10.32 8.25 -2.45
CA PRO A 95 -11.65 8.31 -1.84
C PRO A 95 -12.43 9.52 -2.38
N LYS A 96 -13.72 9.35 -2.50
CA LYS A 96 -14.61 10.43 -2.93
C LYS A 96 -14.79 11.48 -1.85
N GLN A 97 -14.61 11.09 -0.60
CA GLN A 97 -14.77 11.97 0.55
C GLN A 97 -13.55 11.87 1.45
N HIS A 98 -13.18 12.97 2.07
CA HIS A 98 -12.08 13.03 3.03
C HIS A 98 -12.61 13.32 4.42
N PRO A 99 -11.90 12.87 5.46
CA PRO A 99 -10.80 11.90 5.45
C PRO A 99 -11.34 10.46 5.44
N SER A 100 -10.53 9.54 4.94
CA SER A 100 -10.86 8.12 4.95
C SER A 100 -9.72 7.34 5.57
N PRO A 101 -9.96 6.52 6.61
CA PRO A 101 -8.92 5.67 7.16
C PRO A 101 -8.39 4.69 6.11
N LEU A 102 -7.10 4.38 6.17
CA LEU A 102 -6.47 3.51 5.18
C LEU A 102 -7.10 2.12 5.14
N ASP A 103 -7.43 1.57 6.31
CA ASP A 103 -8.01 0.23 6.38
C ASP A 103 -9.42 0.15 5.79
N SER A 104 -10.11 1.29 5.62
CA SER A 104 -11.44 1.32 5.03
C SER A 104 -11.43 1.36 3.51
N LEU A 105 -10.29 1.66 2.89
CA LEU A 105 -10.24 1.90 1.45
C LEU A 105 -10.53 0.64 0.64
N ALA A 106 -10.11 -0.52 1.12
CA ALA A 106 -10.40 -1.78 0.43
C ALA A 106 -11.90 -2.06 0.39
N ILE A 107 -12.60 -1.81 1.48
CA ILE A 107 -14.04 -2.00 1.54
C ILE A 107 -14.75 -0.99 0.62
N LEU A 108 -14.29 0.26 0.64
CA LEU A 108 -14.84 1.29 -0.24
C LEU A 108 -14.63 0.93 -1.71
N TRP A 109 -13.47 0.37 -2.05
CA TRP A 109 -13.20 -0.09 -3.41
C TRP A 109 -14.15 -1.22 -3.79
N GLU A 110 -14.34 -2.19 -2.92
CA GLU A 110 -15.25 -3.31 -3.16
C GLU A 110 -16.68 -2.84 -3.39
N GLN A 111 -17.07 -1.78 -2.71
CA GLN A 111 -18.39 -1.16 -2.86
C GLN A 111 -18.47 -0.20 -4.04
N GLN A 112 -17.39 -0.06 -4.81
CA GLN A 112 -17.29 0.88 -5.93
C GLN A 112 -17.48 2.34 -5.50
N ASN A 113 -16.99 2.65 -4.31
CA ASN A 113 -17.08 3.99 -3.74
C ASN A 113 -15.76 4.76 -3.77
N LEU A 114 -14.80 4.31 -4.57
CA LEU A 114 -13.59 5.06 -4.83
C LEU A 114 -13.62 5.63 -6.24
N GLU A 115 -12.85 6.68 -6.44
CA GLU A 115 -12.74 7.33 -7.75
C GLU A 115 -11.42 6.90 -8.41
N TRP A 116 -11.50 6.35 -9.62
CA TRP A 116 -10.32 5.98 -10.39
C TRP A 116 -9.59 7.23 -10.87
N LEU A 117 -8.28 7.26 -10.69
CA LEU A 117 -7.44 8.38 -11.09
C LEU A 117 -6.62 8.08 -12.31
N SER A 118 -5.91 6.96 -12.31
CA SER A 118 -4.92 6.67 -13.34
C SER A 118 -4.52 5.22 -13.29
N ALA A 119 -3.91 4.75 -14.38
CA ALA A 119 -3.22 3.48 -14.42
C ALA A 119 -1.73 3.71 -14.39
N ILE A 120 -1.02 2.93 -13.58
CA ILE A 120 0.44 2.92 -13.52
C ILE A 120 0.89 1.61 -14.13
N GLU A 121 1.64 1.69 -15.24
CA GLU A 121 1.95 0.52 -16.03
C GLU A 121 3.38 0.04 -15.81
N ASN A 122 3.54 -1.28 -15.91
CA ASN A 122 4.84 -1.95 -15.99
C ASN A 122 5.81 -1.63 -14.85
N ARG A 123 5.28 -1.56 -13.63
CA ARG A 123 6.13 -1.39 -12.45
C ARG A 123 6.80 -2.71 -12.10
N ALA A 124 8.13 -2.68 -12.04
CA ALA A 124 8.90 -3.79 -11.52
C ALA A 124 8.93 -3.71 -10.01
N ILE A 125 8.58 -4.83 -9.37
CA ILE A 125 8.74 -5.00 -7.93
C ILE A 125 9.90 -5.95 -7.73
N GLU A 126 10.97 -5.47 -7.10
CA GLU A 126 12.11 -6.30 -6.82
C GLU A 126 11.74 -7.35 -5.77
N VAL A 127 12.02 -8.61 -6.10
CA VAL A 127 11.91 -9.68 -5.14
C VAL A 127 13.30 -9.92 -4.57
N TYR A 128 13.46 -9.69 -3.28
CA TYR A 128 14.73 -9.92 -2.61
C TYR A 128 15.08 -11.40 -2.65
N ARG A 129 16.27 -11.68 -3.11
CA ARG A 129 16.84 -13.01 -3.04
C ARG A 129 18.14 -12.96 -2.29
N ASP A 130 18.24 -13.80 -1.32
CA ASP A 130 19.51 -14.00 -0.63
C ASP A 130 20.41 -14.95 -1.41
#